data_46bf24a159c6829e1256d5a37ca5566e
#
_entry.id   46bf24a159c6829e1256d5a37ca5566e
#
_cell.length_a   1.000
_cell.length_b   1.000
_cell.length_c   1.000
_cell.angle_alpha   90.00
_cell.angle_beta   90.00
_cell.angle_gamma   90.00
#
_symmetry.space_group_name_H-M   'P 1'
#
loop_
_entity.id
_entity.type
_entity.pdbx_description
1 polymer ?
#
loop_
_entity_poly.entity_id
_entity_poly.type
_entity_poly.pdbx_seq_one_letter_code
_entity_poly.pdbx_strand_id
1 'polypeptide(L)'
;MEVYLLRHGIAQERDAKKYPDDRLRPLTIEGTERMREIVRGMLKLGVEFDAVFDSGFTRARQTTEIVTDAYRIDNADITTTPALEPDRDAAEVFALLESHKAARRVLLVGHEPQLSLVLAYLSGGRDGDAFDFKKGALARVDLSALKPRSGMLVYLLPPKVLRKIR
;
A
#
# COMPACT_ATOMS: atom_id res chain seq x y z
N MET A 1 -3.49 -13.39 -9.52
CA MET A 1 -3.69 -12.50 -8.35
C MET A 1 -3.29 -11.08 -8.74
N GLU A 2 -4.13 -10.11 -8.47
CA GLU A 2 -3.80 -8.69 -8.60
C GLU A 2 -3.30 -8.17 -7.25
N VAL A 3 -2.09 -7.64 -7.20
CA VAL A 3 -1.50 -7.08 -5.98
C VAL A 3 -1.43 -5.57 -6.12
N TYR A 4 -2.11 -4.87 -5.23
CA TYR A 4 -2.12 -3.42 -5.16
C TYR A 4 -1.21 -2.98 -4.00
N LEU A 5 -0.25 -2.13 -4.29
CA LEU A 5 0.67 -1.53 -3.32
C LEU A 5 0.28 -0.06 -3.16
N LEU A 6 -0.15 0.34 -1.96
CA LEU A 6 -0.52 1.71 -1.63
C LEU A 6 0.43 2.25 -0.56
N ARG A 7 1.19 3.29 -0.89
CA ARG A 7 1.97 3.97 0.14
C ARG A 7 1.06 4.85 0.99
N HIS A 8 1.21 4.79 2.32
CA HIS A 8 0.47 5.66 3.24
C HIS A 8 0.48 7.14 2.82
N GLY A 9 -0.53 7.89 3.22
CA GLY A 9 -0.67 9.33 2.96
C GLY A 9 0.39 10.20 3.64
N ILE A 10 0.28 11.52 3.48
CA ILE A 10 1.18 12.49 4.12
C ILE A 10 0.98 12.43 5.62
N ALA A 11 2.03 12.06 6.34
CA ALA A 11 2.05 12.01 7.80
C ALA A 11 2.76 13.23 8.39
N GLN A 12 2.53 13.47 9.68
CA GLN A 12 3.26 14.46 10.48
C GLN A 12 4.78 14.28 10.27
N GLU A 13 5.54 15.34 10.43
CA GLU A 13 7.00 15.26 10.35
C GLU A 13 7.59 14.40 11.47
N ARG A 14 8.78 13.83 11.22
CA ARG A 14 9.53 13.13 12.28
C ARG A 14 9.95 14.13 13.34
N ASP A 15 9.48 13.89 14.55
CA ASP A 15 9.83 14.65 15.73
C ASP A 15 9.93 13.67 16.91
N ALA A 16 11.14 13.35 17.33
CA ALA A 16 11.38 12.40 18.42
C ALA A 16 10.85 12.87 19.78
N LYS A 17 10.63 14.19 19.94
CA LYS A 17 10.01 14.72 21.17
C LYS A 17 8.51 14.52 21.18
N LYS A 18 7.87 14.75 20.03
CA LYS A 18 6.41 14.61 19.86
C LYS A 18 5.99 13.16 19.62
N TYR A 19 6.79 12.42 18.90
CA TYR A 19 6.57 11.01 18.55
C TYR A 19 7.83 10.18 18.86
N PRO A 20 8.06 9.83 20.14
CA PRO A 20 9.20 9.00 20.54
C PRO A 20 9.22 7.64 19.80
N ASP A 21 8.04 7.11 19.52
CA ASP A 21 7.84 5.96 18.64
C ASP A 21 7.28 6.43 17.29
N ASP A 22 8.05 6.27 16.20
CA ASP A 22 7.65 6.64 14.84
C ASP A 22 6.39 5.89 14.36
N ARG A 23 6.06 4.76 14.97
CA ARG A 23 4.84 3.98 14.68
C ARG A 23 3.57 4.79 14.98
N LEU A 24 3.62 5.66 15.98
CA LEU A 24 2.48 6.46 16.45
C LEU A 24 2.24 7.73 15.62
N ARG A 25 3.11 8.07 14.69
CA ARG A 25 3.03 9.28 13.88
C ARG A 25 1.84 9.22 12.90
N PRO A 26 0.82 10.09 13.06
CA PRO A 26 -0.41 10.04 12.28
C PRO A 26 -0.30 10.77 10.95
N LEU A 27 -1.32 10.64 10.11
CA LEU A 27 -1.53 11.51 8.96
C LEU A 27 -1.70 12.96 9.39
N THR A 28 -1.32 13.90 8.52
CA THR A 28 -1.73 15.30 8.65
C THR A 28 -3.20 15.47 8.21
N ILE A 29 -3.82 16.59 8.57
CA ILE A 29 -5.16 16.94 8.05
C ILE A 29 -5.13 16.95 6.52
N GLU A 30 -4.16 17.64 5.92
CA GLU A 30 -3.96 17.65 4.48
C GLU A 30 -3.74 16.25 3.89
N GLY A 31 -2.95 15.40 4.59
CA GLY A 31 -2.72 14.01 4.20
C GLY A 31 -4.01 13.21 4.14
N THR A 32 -4.88 13.39 5.13
CA THR A 32 -6.20 12.75 5.20
C THR A 32 -7.11 13.19 4.05
N GLU A 33 -7.18 14.49 3.80
CA GLU A 33 -8.00 15.05 2.71
C GLU A 33 -7.51 14.56 1.33
N ARG A 34 -6.19 14.60 1.09
CA ARG A 34 -5.59 14.10 -0.14
C ARG A 34 -5.82 12.60 -0.33
N MET A 35 -5.76 11.81 0.75
CA MET A 35 -6.06 10.37 0.67
C MET A 35 -7.52 10.11 0.28
N ARG A 36 -8.48 10.88 0.81
CA ARG A 36 -9.88 10.78 0.37
C ARG A 36 -10.05 11.07 -1.12
N GLU A 37 -9.31 12.06 -1.67
CA GLU A 37 -9.32 12.34 -3.11
C GLU A 37 -8.70 11.19 -3.92
N ILE A 38 -7.57 10.63 -3.46
CA ILE A 38 -6.90 9.47 -4.08
C ILE A 38 -7.85 8.28 -4.13
N VAL A 39 -8.51 7.96 -3.02
CA VAL A 39 -9.44 6.83 -2.93
C VAL A 39 -10.64 7.01 -3.87
N ARG A 40 -11.16 8.23 -4.01
CA ARG A 40 -12.18 8.51 -5.05
C ARG A 40 -11.67 8.20 -6.46
N GLY A 41 -10.41 8.54 -6.76
CA GLY A 41 -9.78 8.16 -8.03
C GLY A 41 -9.64 6.65 -8.20
N MET A 42 -9.28 5.93 -7.14
CA MET A 42 -9.21 4.46 -7.17
C MET A 42 -10.57 3.82 -7.45
N LEU A 43 -11.65 4.32 -6.82
CA LEU A 43 -13.02 3.88 -7.10
C LEU A 43 -13.40 4.10 -8.57
N LYS A 44 -13.04 5.25 -9.15
CA LYS A 44 -13.29 5.56 -10.57
C LYS A 44 -12.49 4.69 -11.54
N LEU A 45 -11.31 4.21 -11.12
CA LEU A 45 -10.52 3.22 -11.87
C LEU A 45 -11.13 1.81 -11.84
N GLY A 46 -12.18 1.57 -11.05
CA GLY A 46 -12.77 0.26 -10.88
C GLY A 46 -11.87 -0.71 -10.11
N VAL A 47 -10.96 -0.19 -9.28
CA VAL A 47 -10.13 -1.02 -8.40
C VAL A 47 -11.02 -1.61 -7.31
N GLU A 48 -10.83 -2.89 -6.99
CA GLU A 48 -11.56 -3.61 -5.94
C GLU A 48 -10.59 -4.48 -5.14
N PHE A 49 -10.96 -4.88 -3.92
CA PHE A 49 -10.11 -5.68 -3.04
C PHE A 49 -10.91 -6.80 -2.38
N ASP A 50 -10.28 -7.99 -2.29
CA ASP A 50 -10.82 -9.17 -1.59
C ASP A 50 -10.12 -9.37 -0.24
N ALA A 51 -8.93 -8.77 -0.05
CA ALA A 51 -8.16 -8.79 1.19
C ALA A 51 -7.36 -7.49 1.32
N VAL A 52 -7.26 -6.98 2.54
CA VAL A 52 -6.56 -5.73 2.86
C VAL A 52 -5.58 -5.95 4.00
N PHE A 53 -4.34 -5.52 3.80
CA PHE A 53 -3.27 -5.62 4.80
C PHE A 53 -2.61 -4.27 5.04
N ASP A 54 -2.27 -3.99 6.29
CA ASP A 54 -1.47 -2.82 6.66
C ASP A 54 -0.33 -3.16 7.62
N SER A 55 0.59 -2.23 7.81
CA SER A 55 1.76 -2.39 8.68
C SER A 55 1.49 -2.20 10.18
N GLY A 56 0.29 -1.75 10.57
CA GLY A 56 -0.04 -1.38 11.94
C GLY A 56 0.47 0.02 12.36
N PHE A 57 1.36 0.67 11.60
CA PHE A 57 1.75 2.06 11.92
C PHE A 57 0.55 2.99 11.75
N THR A 58 0.36 3.93 12.67
CA THR A 58 -0.82 4.82 12.72
C THR A 58 -1.16 5.43 11.37
N ARG A 59 -0.16 5.96 10.63
CA ARG A 59 -0.36 6.56 9.29
C ARG A 59 -0.82 5.55 8.23
N ALA A 60 -0.39 4.29 8.33
CA ALA A 60 -0.82 3.23 7.42
C ALA A 60 -2.25 2.79 7.76
N ARG A 61 -2.55 2.56 9.04
CA ARG A 61 -3.91 2.24 9.52
C ARG A 61 -4.91 3.30 9.13
N GLN A 62 -4.62 4.59 9.37
CA GLN A 62 -5.49 5.69 8.96
C GLN A 62 -5.67 5.76 7.43
N THR A 63 -4.64 5.40 6.66
CA THR A 63 -4.78 5.28 5.20
C THR A 63 -5.70 4.12 4.84
N THR A 64 -5.54 2.97 5.49
CA THR A 64 -6.40 1.79 5.32
C THR A 64 -7.85 2.10 5.68
N GLU A 65 -8.11 2.74 6.81
CA GLU A 65 -9.44 3.16 7.24
C GLU A 65 -10.14 4.04 6.19
N ILE A 66 -9.44 5.02 5.60
CA ILE A 66 -9.99 5.86 4.53
C ILE A 66 -10.36 5.02 3.29
N VAL A 67 -9.55 4.03 2.95
CA VAL A 67 -9.85 3.12 1.83
C VAL A 67 -11.06 2.25 2.17
N THR A 68 -11.03 1.55 3.28
CA THR A 68 -12.07 0.56 3.65
C THR A 68 -13.43 1.21 3.88
N ASP A 69 -13.48 2.40 4.47
CA ASP A 69 -14.70 3.21 4.60
C ASP A 69 -15.33 3.49 3.23
N ALA A 70 -14.53 3.94 2.25
CA ALA A 70 -15.01 4.29 0.92
C ALA A 70 -15.45 3.07 0.10
N TYR A 71 -14.78 1.94 0.29
CA TYR A 71 -15.08 0.66 -0.37
C TYR A 71 -16.12 -0.17 0.38
N ARG A 72 -16.54 0.24 1.58
CA ARG A 72 -17.46 -0.49 2.47
C ARG A 72 -16.95 -1.89 2.81
N ILE A 73 -15.64 -2.00 3.05
CA ILE A 73 -14.99 -3.24 3.49
C ILE A 73 -15.11 -3.32 5.02
N ASP A 74 -15.52 -4.48 5.54
CA ASP A 74 -15.62 -4.69 6.98
C ASP A 74 -14.24 -4.70 7.64
N ASN A 75 -14.14 -4.18 8.85
CA ASN A 75 -12.91 -4.20 9.63
C ASN A 75 -12.41 -5.62 9.92
N ALA A 76 -13.28 -6.61 9.92
CA ALA A 76 -12.91 -8.02 10.05
C ALA A 76 -12.08 -8.55 8.87
N ASP A 77 -12.13 -7.88 7.71
CA ASP A 77 -11.39 -8.25 6.50
C ASP A 77 -10.02 -7.52 6.40
N ILE A 78 -9.66 -6.74 7.42
CA ILE A 78 -8.38 -6.03 7.50
C ILE A 78 -7.43 -6.80 8.41
N THR A 79 -6.25 -7.11 7.90
CA THR A 79 -5.20 -7.78 8.64
C THR A 79 -3.98 -6.87 8.82
N THR A 80 -3.62 -6.59 10.07
CA THR A 80 -2.35 -5.91 10.38
C THR A 80 -1.21 -6.93 10.39
N THR A 81 -0.11 -6.62 9.71
CA THR A 81 1.05 -7.50 9.60
C THR A 81 2.37 -6.74 9.68
N PRO A 82 3.35 -7.22 10.47
CA PRO A 82 4.69 -6.62 10.49
C PRO A 82 5.43 -6.76 9.14
N ALA A 83 5.04 -7.67 8.26
CA ALA A 83 5.65 -7.83 6.94
C ALA A 83 5.60 -6.55 6.08
N LEU A 84 4.71 -5.61 6.39
CA LEU A 84 4.58 -4.31 5.70
C LEU A 84 5.27 -3.14 6.42
N GLU A 85 6.03 -3.40 7.50
CA GLU A 85 6.84 -2.37 8.17
C GLU A 85 8.02 -1.92 7.28
N PRO A 86 8.55 -0.69 7.47
CA PRO A 86 9.51 -0.09 6.52
C PRO A 86 10.80 -0.89 6.31
N ASP A 87 11.27 -1.59 7.34
CA ASP A 87 12.58 -2.26 7.37
C ASP A 87 12.49 -3.78 7.17
N ARG A 88 11.32 -4.27 6.70
CA ARG A 88 11.09 -5.72 6.52
C ARG A 88 11.45 -6.17 5.10
N ASP A 89 11.80 -7.45 4.98
CA ASP A 89 12.16 -8.05 3.70
C ASP A 89 10.93 -8.20 2.78
N ALA A 90 11.13 -7.95 1.50
CA ALA A 90 10.10 -8.16 0.48
C ALA A 90 9.64 -9.63 0.39
N ALA A 91 10.50 -10.59 0.74
CA ALA A 91 10.15 -11.99 0.79
C ALA A 91 9.07 -12.31 1.84
N GLU A 92 8.98 -11.54 2.93
CA GLU A 92 7.93 -11.72 3.94
C GLU A 92 6.55 -11.35 3.38
N VAL A 93 6.48 -10.30 2.55
CA VAL A 93 5.25 -9.93 1.84
C VAL A 93 4.88 -11.01 0.83
N PHE A 94 5.86 -11.61 0.16
CA PHE A 94 5.60 -12.71 -0.76
C PHE A 94 5.03 -13.93 -0.02
N ALA A 95 5.58 -14.32 1.13
CA ALA A 95 5.04 -15.40 1.98
C ALA A 95 3.62 -15.09 2.48
N LEU A 96 3.31 -13.81 2.78
CA LEU A 96 1.96 -13.36 3.10
C LEU A 96 1.00 -13.61 1.93
N LEU A 97 1.38 -13.26 0.70
CA LEU A 97 0.57 -13.50 -0.49
C LEU A 97 0.35 -15.00 -0.74
N GLU A 98 1.35 -15.84 -0.52
CA GLU A 98 1.23 -17.30 -0.63
C GLU A 98 0.23 -17.87 0.37
N SER A 99 0.23 -17.37 1.61
CA SER A 99 -0.73 -17.80 2.65
C SER A 99 -2.17 -17.35 2.34
N HIS A 100 -2.35 -16.34 1.48
CA HIS A 100 -3.64 -15.80 1.07
C HIS A 100 -3.93 -16.03 -0.43
N LYS A 101 -3.44 -17.12 -0.98
CA LYS A 101 -3.57 -17.46 -2.43
C LYS A 101 -5.00 -17.57 -2.95
N ALA A 102 -5.99 -17.67 -2.07
CA ALA A 102 -7.41 -17.68 -2.45
C ALA A 102 -7.92 -16.28 -2.82
N ALA A 103 -7.31 -15.22 -2.30
CA ALA A 103 -7.66 -13.85 -2.66
C ALA A 103 -7.21 -13.55 -4.09
N ARG A 104 -8.09 -12.91 -4.86
CA ARG A 104 -7.78 -12.51 -6.24
C ARG A 104 -7.18 -11.12 -6.31
N ARG A 105 -7.60 -10.21 -5.42
CA ARG A 105 -7.23 -8.80 -5.38
C ARG A 105 -6.82 -8.41 -3.97
N VAL A 106 -5.56 -8.17 -3.78
CA VAL A 106 -4.95 -7.91 -2.47
C VAL A 106 -4.43 -6.48 -2.42
N LEU A 107 -4.87 -5.71 -1.41
CA LEU A 107 -4.32 -4.39 -1.10
C LEU A 107 -3.30 -4.50 0.03
N LEU A 108 -2.12 -3.95 -0.20
CA LEU A 108 -1.03 -3.84 0.77
C LEU A 108 -0.74 -2.35 1.04
N VAL A 109 -0.99 -1.89 2.28
CA VAL A 109 -0.74 -0.51 2.69
C VAL A 109 0.54 -0.45 3.53
N GLY A 110 1.58 0.18 2.97
CA GLY A 110 2.91 0.15 3.55
C GLY A 110 3.70 1.45 3.39
N HIS A 111 5.02 1.29 3.41
CA HIS A 111 6.00 2.36 3.53
C HIS A 111 7.11 2.24 2.48
N GLU A 112 7.87 3.31 2.29
CA GLU A 112 9.17 3.28 1.65
C GLU A 112 10.28 3.08 2.70
N PRO A 113 11.38 2.38 2.32
CA PRO A 113 11.67 1.84 0.97
C PRO A 113 11.03 0.47 0.66
N GLN A 114 10.36 -0.15 1.62
CA GLN A 114 9.88 -1.52 1.52
C GLN A 114 8.94 -1.75 0.33
N LEU A 115 7.98 -0.85 0.03
CA LEU A 115 7.06 -1.04 -1.10
C LEU A 115 7.76 -1.05 -2.45
N SER A 116 8.81 -0.23 -2.62
CA SER A 116 9.64 -0.28 -3.84
C SER A 116 10.41 -1.59 -3.95
N LEU A 117 10.92 -2.12 -2.82
CA LEU A 117 11.58 -3.44 -2.79
C LEU A 117 10.59 -4.57 -3.09
N VAL A 118 9.38 -4.52 -2.54
CA VAL A 118 8.30 -5.47 -2.85
C VAL A 118 7.94 -5.42 -4.34
N LEU A 119 7.78 -4.21 -4.89
CA LEU A 119 7.50 -4.04 -6.31
C LEU A 119 8.59 -4.66 -7.19
N ALA A 120 9.86 -4.38 -6.88
CA ALA A 120 11.00 -4.99 -7.58
C ALA A 120 11.00 -6.53 -7.44
N TYR A 121 10.77 -7.04 -6.24
CA TYR A 121 10.75 -8.48 -5.95
C TYR A 121 9.66 -9.21 -6.72
N LEU A 122 8.46 -8.63 -6.81
CA LEU A 122 7.34 -9.21 -7.53
C LEU A 122 7.49 -9.13 -9.04
N SER A 123 7.95 -7.97 -9.58
CA SER A 123 7.98 -7.69 -11.02
C SER A 123 9.31 -8.05 -11.72
N GLY A 124 10.31 -8.51 -10.98
CA GLY A 124 11.62 -8.88 -11.55
C GLY A 124 12.59 -7.71 -11.70
N GLY A 125 12.33 -6.58 -11.06
CA GLY A 125 13.30 -5.49 -10.92
C GLY A 125 14.52 -5.92 -10.11
N ARG A 126 15.67 -5.23 -10.30
CA ARG A 126 16.90 -5.55 -9.56
C ARG A 126 16.88 -5.00 -8.14
N ASP A 127 16.37 -3.78 -7.99
CA ASP A 127 16.30 -3.02 -6.73
C ASP A 127 15.08 -2.10 -6.71
N GLY A 128 14.80 -1.52 -5.55
CA GLY A 128 13.69 -0.59 -5.35
C GLY A 128 13.95 0.84 -5.85
N ASP A 129 15.19 1.20 -6.13
CA ASP A 129 15.59 2.59 -6.45
C ASP A 129 15.06 3.05 -7.82
N ALA A 130 14.63 2.10 -8.65
CA ALA A 130 14.01 2.38 -9.95
C ALA A 130 12.58 2.95 -9.85
N PHE A 131 11.96 2.98 -8.66
CA PHE A 131 10.57 3.36 -8.48
C PHE A 131 10.42 4.61 -7.60
N ASP A 132 9.74 5.63 -8.12
CA ASP A 132 9.36 6.83 -7.34
C ASP A 132 8.00 6.64 -6.68
N PHE A 133 7.98 5.90 -5.60
CA PHE A 133 6.76 5.55 -4.88
C PHE A 133 6.35 6.66 -3.91
N LYS A 134 5.70 7.71 -4.39
CA LYS A 134 5.28 8.88 -3.58
C LYS A 134 4.20 8.53 -2.57
N LYS A 135 4.10 9.30 -1.47
CA LYS A 135 3.03 9.13 -0.45
C LYS A 135 1.66 9.23 -1.11
N GLY A 136 0.85 8.17 -0.97
CA GLY A 136 -0.43 8.02 -1.65
C GLY A 136 -0.34 7.54 -3.11
N ALA A 137 0.82 7.10 -3.60
CA ALA A 137 0.94 6.41 -4.88
C ALA A 137 0.38 4.99 -4.79
N LEU A 138 -0.21 4.53 -5.89
CA LEU A 138 -0.76 3.19 -6.05
C LEU A 138 -0.05 2.47 -7.19
N ALA A 139 0.49 1.28 -6.92
CA ALA A 139 0.95 0.37 -7.96
C ALA A 139 0.03 -0.85 -8.05
N ARG A 140 -0.06 -1.44 -9.24
CA ARG A 140 -0.67 -2.75 -9.47
C ARG A 140 0.34 -3.67 -10.14
N VAL A 141 0.48 -4.86 -9.57
CA VAL A 141 1.24 -5.97 -10.14
C VAL A 141 0.30 -7.16 -10.34
N ASP A 142 0.26 -7.69 -11.53
CA ASP A 142 -0.51 -8.89 -11.84
C ASP A 142 0.42 -10.12 -11.78
N LEU A 143 0.11 -11.04 -10.88
CA LEU A 143 0.82 -12.31 -10.72
C LEU A 143 0.07 -13.41 -11.46
N SER A 144 0.63 -13.91 -12.56
CA SER A 144 0.11 -15.09 -13.29
C SER A 144 0.36 -16.39 -12.52
N ALA A 145 1.43 -16.43 -11.74
CA ALA A 145 1.75 -17.49 -10.81
C ALA A 145 2.34 -16.87 -9.52
N LEU A 146 2.14 -17.52 -8.38
CA LEU A 146 2.78 -17.14 -7.13
C LEU A 146 4.25 -17.60 -7.14
N LYS A 147 5.08 -16.83 -7.84
CA LYS A 147 6.54 -16.99 -7.92
C LYS A 147 7.20 -15.62 -7.86
N PRO A 148 8.32 -15.46 -7.16
CA PRO A 148 9.10 -14.25 -7.23
C PRO A 148 9.46 -13.89 -8.67
N ARG A 149 9.48 -12.62 -9.00
CA ARG A 149 9.86 -12.08 -10.31
C ARG A 149 9.00 -12.54 -11.51
N SER A 150 7.77 -13.01 -11.25
CA SER A 150 6.83 -13.43 -12.30
C SER A 150 5.72 -12.43 -12.55
N GLY A 151 5.66 -11.36 -11.79
CA GLY A 151 4.61 -10.35 -11.86
C GLY A 151 4.85 -9.34 -12.98
N MET A 152 3.75 -8.87 -13.55
CA MET A 152 3.74 -7.77 -14.49
C MET A 152 3.33 -6.49 -13.79
N LEU A 153 4.19 -5.48 -13.77
CA LEU A 153 3.80 -4.13 -13.35
C LEU A 153 2.82 -3.56 -14.36
N VAL A 154 1.57 -3.40 -13.95
CA VAL A 154 0.51 -2.84 -14.79
C VAL A 154 0.58 -1.31 -14.79
N TYR A 155 0.74 -0.73 -13.59
CA TYR A 155 0.95 0.70 -13.42
C TYR A 155 1.58 1.04 -12.06
N LEU A 156 2.21 2.21 -12.00
CA LEU A 156 2.54 2.94 -10.79
C LEU A 156 2.00 4.36 -10.96
N LEU A 157 0.87 4.66 -10.31
CA LEU A 157 0.16 5.92 -10.44
C LEU A 157 0.55 6.88 -9.30
N PRO A 158 1.14 8.04 -9.62
CA PRO A 158 1.39 9.07 -8.62
C PRO A 158 0.08 9.63 -8.04
N PRO A 159 0.06 10.10 -6.78
CA PRO A 159 -1.13 10.64 -6.14
C PRO A 159 -1.76 11.80 -6.92
N LYS A 160 -0.93 12.58 -7.63
CA LYS A 160 -1.39 13.70 -8.45
C LYS A 160 -2.25 13.26 -9.65
N VAL A 161 -2.00 12.06 -10.18
CA VAL A 161 -2.80 11.46 -11.25
C VAL A 161 -4.11 10.92 -10.67
N LEU A 162 -4.03 10.11 -9.61
CA LEU A 162 -5.21 9.54 -8.96
C LEU A 162 -6.24 10.60 -8.56
N ARG A 163 -5.79 11.71 -7.99
CA ARG A 163 -6.66 12.83 -7.59
C ARG A 163 -7.35 13.56 -8.74
N LYS A 164 -6.91 13.36 -9.99
CA LYS A 164 -7.48 13.99 -11.20
C LYS A 164 -8.43 13.08 -11.97
N ILE A 165 -8.54 11.82 -11.61
CA ILE A 165 -9.48 10.87 -12.24
C ILE A 165 -10.91 11.29 -11.83
N ARG A 166 -11.73 11.57 -12.83
CA ARG A 166 -13.11 12.08 -12.70
C ARG A 166 -14.13 11.07 -13.20
#